data_b5a529ef46e68b94904030f0a2fa296e
#
_entry.id   b5a529ef46e68b94904030f0a2fa296e
#
_cell.length_a   1.000
_cell.length_b   1.000
_cell.length_c   1.000
_cell.angle_alpha   90.00
_cell.angle_beta   90.00
_cell.angle_gamma   90.00
#
_symmetry.space_group_name_H-M   'P 1'
#
loop_
_entity.id
_entity.type
_entity.pdbx_description
1 polymer ?
#
loop_
_entity_poly.entity_id
_entity_poly.type
_entity_poly.pdbx_seq_one_letter_code
_entity_poly.pdbx_strand_id
1 'polypeptide(L)' 'MSGATAKQFQEWEQRAKRCSIDELVFICKDCAEAELAMRGWNPEKENYYADQRMTFSAELTRRRKKCK' A
#
# COMPACT_ATOMS: atom_id res chain seq x y z
N MET A 1 3.83 18.54 -0.96
CA MET A 1 4.62 17.32 -0.98
C MET A 1 3.76 16.14 -0.69
N SER A 2 3.91 15.13 -1.47
CA SER A 2 3.19 13.90 -1.21
C SER A 2 3.84 13.16 -0.05
N GLY A 3 3.13 12.24 0.51
CA GLY A 3 3.46 11.70 1.79
C GLY A 3 4.68 10.81 1.91
N ALA A 4 5.00 9.98 0.94
CA ALA A 4 5.98 8.93 1.19
C ALA A 4 7.36 9.29 0.66
N THR A 5 8.38 8.95 1.45
CA THR A 5 9.77 9.10 1.03
C THR A 5 10.26 7.80 0.39
N ALA A 6 11.42 7.87 -0.30
CA ALA A 6 12.02 6.69 -0.89
C ALA A 6 12.30 5.62 0.17
N LYS A 7 12.73 6.05 1.35
CA LYS A 7 13.00 5.11 2.44
C LYS A 7 11.72 4.39 2.87
N GLN A 8 10.62 5.11 2.95
CA GLN A 8 9.36 4.50 3.33
C GLN A 8 8.89 3.49 2.27
N PHE A 9 9.07 3.82 1.00
CA PHE A 9 8.73 2.86 -0.06
C PHE A 9 9.55 1.59 0.06
N GLN A 10 10.85 1.71 0.36
CA GLN A 10 11.69 0.54 0.54
C GLN A 10 11.22 -0.31 1.72
N GLU A 11 10.87 0.34 2.83
CA GLU A 11 10.37 -0.38 4.00
C GLU A 11 9.08 -1.13 3.68
N TRP A 12 8.17 -0.46 2.96
CA TRP A 12 6.91 -1.09 2.57
C TRP A 12 7.14 -2.27 1.64
N GLU A 13 8.06 -2.13 0.69
CA GLU A 13 8.37 -3.22 -0.22
C GLU A 13 8.91 -4.43 0.51
N GLN A 14 9.81 -4.22 1.46
CA GLN A 14 10.35 -5.31 2.25
C GLN A 14 9.28 -5.97 3.10
N ARG A 15 8.42 -5.15 3.69
CA ARG A 15 7.33 -5.66 4.50
C ARG A 15 6.36 -6.47 3.64
N ALA A 16 6.06 -5.97 2.45
CA ALA A 16 5.15 -6.66 1.54
C ALA A 16 5.68 -8.03 1.16
N LYS A 17 7.00 -8.16 0.98
CA LYS A 17 7.59 -9.44 0.63
C LYS A 17 7.42 -10.47 1.73
N ARG A 18 7.29 -10.03 2.98
CA ARG A 18 7.12 -10.94 4.11
C ARG A 18 5.67 -11.27 4.38
N CYS A 19 4.74 -10.54 3.81
CA CYS A 19 3.33 -10.76 4.05
C CYS A 19 2.80 -11.93 3.23
N SER A 20 1.82 -12.63 3.78
CA SER A 20 1.07 -13.62 3.01
C SER A 20 0.13 -12.89 2.06
N ILE A 21 -0.45 -13.63 1.12
CA ILE A 21 -1.42 -13.06 0.20
C ILE A 21 -2.62 -12.50 0.95
N ASP A 22 -3.10 -13.23 1.94
CA ASP A 22 -4.23 -12.76 2.75
C ASP A 22 -3.90 -11.47 3.47
N GLU A 23 -2.70 -11.37 4.01
CA GLU A 23 -2.26 -10.15 4.67
C GLU A 23 -2.18 -8.99 3.70
N LEU A 24 -1.68 -9.24 2.50
CA LEU A 24 -1.59 -8.19 1.49
C LEU A 24 -2.98 -7.67 1.10
N VAL A 25 -3.92 -8.57 0.92
CA VAL A 25 -5.29 -8.18 0.59
C VAL A 25 -5.88 -7.34 1.73
N PHE A 26 -5.66 -7.76 2.96
CA PHE A 26 -6.16 -7.03 4.12
C PHE A 26 -5.55 -5.62 4.20
N ILE A 27 -4.24 -5.54 4.01
CA ILE A 27 -3.56 -4.25 4.08
C ILE A 27 -4.04 -3.32 2.97
N CYS A 28 -4.19 -3.84 1.76
CA CYS A 28 -4.68 -3.03 0.64
C CYS A 28 -6.09 -2.50 0.93
N LYS A 29 -6.94 -3.33 1.47
CA LYS A 29 -8.30 -2.93 1.80
C LYS A 29 -8.30 -1.88 2.89
N ASP A 30 -7.50 -2.09 3.93
CA ASP A 30 -7.41 -1.16 5.04
C ASP A 30 -6.90 0.20 4.58
N CYS A 31 -5.86 0.21 3.75
CA CYS A 31 -5.32 1.45 3.21
C CYS A 31 -6.33 2.16 2.33
N ALA A 32 -7.10 1.42 1.54
CA ALA A 32 -8.13 2.03 0.70
C ALA A 32 -9.19 2.72 1.55
N GLU A 33 -9.61 2.08 2.63
CA GLU A 33 -10.58 2.67 3.53
C GLU A 33 -10.03 3.92 4.21
N ALA A 34 -8.77 3.86 4.64
CA ALA A 34 -8.12 5.02 5.26
C ALA A 34 -7.99 6.16 4.26
N GLU A 35 -7.66 5.84 3.02
CA GLU A 35 -7.55 6.83 1.96
C GLU A 35 -8.89 7.56 1.77
N LEU A 36 -9.97 6.82 1.72
CA LEU A 36 -11.30 7.39 1.57
C LEU A 36 -11.66 8.26 2.77
N ALA A 37 -11.31 7.81 3.97
CA ALA A 37 -11.60 8.57 5.19
C ALA A 37 -10.86 9.90 5.21
N MET A 38 -9.67 9.96 4.61
CA MET A 38 -8.88 11.17 4.58
C MET A 38 -9.23 12.10 3.41
N ARG A 39 -10.03 11.62 2.47
CA ARG A 39 -10.38 12.42 1.31
C ARG A 39 -11.16 13.65 1.74
N GLY A 40 -10.69 14.82 1.29
CA GLY A 40 -11.32 16.07 1.65
C GLY A 40 -10.93 16.61 3.01
N TRP A 41 -10.19 15.83 3.80
CA TRP A 41 -9.75 16.26 5.13
C TRP A 41 -8.26 16.54 5.15
N ASN A 42 -7.46 15.61 4.67
CA ASN A 42 -6.02 15.69 4.79
C ASN A 42 -5.38 15.10 3.54
N PRO A 43 -5.12 15.96 2.52
CA PRO A 43 -4.57 15.47 1.26
C PRO A 43 -3.23 14.76 1.42
N GLU A 44 -2.42 15.18 2.38
CA GLU A 44 -1.13 14.53 2.59
C GLU A 44 -1.30 13.09 3.05
N LYS A 45 -2.20 12.87 3.99
CA LYS A 45 -2.46 11.51 4.46
C LYS A 45 -3.17 10.68 3.42
N GLU A 46 -4.05 11.30 2.64
CA GLU A 46 -4.68 10.59 1.54
C GLU A 46 -3.64 10.06 0.59
N ASN A 47 -2.67 10.89 0.20
CA ASN A 47 -1.60 10.48 -0.69
C ASN A 47 -0.71 9.43 -0.04
N TYR A 48 -0.44 9.55 1.24
CA TYR A 48 0.36 8.60 1.99
C TYR A 48 -0.26 7.20 1.93
N TYR A 49 -1.56 7.11 2.21
CA TYR A 49 -2.24 5.81 2.18
C TYR A 49 -2.37 5.27 0.76
N ALA A 50 -2.56 6.16 -0.22
CA ALA A 50 -2.61 5.75 -1.62
C ALA A 50 -1.28 5.13 -2.05
N ASP A 51 -0.17 5.78 -1.68
CA ASP A 51 1.16 5.27 -2.02
C ASP A 51 1.41 3.92 -1.34
N GLN A 52 1.03 3.80 -0.09
CA GLN A 52 1.19 2.55 0.63
C GLN A 52 0.37 1.44 -0.01
N ARG A 53 -0.88 1.73 -0.34
CA ARG A 53 -1.74 0.75 -1.00
C ARG A 53 -1.15 0.30 -2.32
N MET A 54 -0.63 1.23 -3.11
CA MET A 54 -0.04 0.89 -4.39
C MET A 54 1.16 -0.04 -4.24
N THR A 55 1.98 0.20 -3.23
CA THR A 55 3.16 -0.63 -2.99
C THR A 55 2.77 -2.07 -2.66
N PHE A 56 1.82 -2.24 -1.74
CA PHE A 56 1.38 -3.58 -1.36
C PHE A 56 0.60 -4.26 -2.49
N SER A 57 -0.18 -3.49 -3.24
CA SER A 57 -0.91 -4.01 -4.38
C SER A 57 0.02 -4.49 -5.48
N ALA A 58 1.13 -3.80 -5.69
CA ALA A 58 2.11 -4.20 -6.69
C ALA A 58 2.71 -5.57 -6.35
N GLU A 59 3.00 -5.80 -5.07
CA GLU A 59 3.52 -7.09 -4.65
C GLU A 59 2.48 -8.20 -4.86
N LEU A 60 1.23 -7.91 -4.54
CA LEU A 60 0.15 -8.87 -4.73
C LEU A 60 0.00 -9.25 -6.21
N THR A 61 0.04 -8.24 -7.08
CA THR A 61 -0.04 -8.47 -8.52
C THR A 61 1.10 -9.33 -9.01
N ARG A 62 2.31 -9.05 -8.52
CA ARG A 62 3.49 -9.81 -8.92
C ARG A 62 3.36 -11.28 -8.54
N ARG A 63 2.84 -11.56 -7.34
CA ARG A 63 2.66 -12.93 -6.89
C ARG A 63 1.61 -13.67 -7.70
N ARG A 64 0.54 -12.97 -8.08
CA ARG A 64 -0.49 -13.57 -8.92
C ARG A 64 0.08 -13.99 -10.26
N LYS A 65 0.97 -13.19 -10.82
CA LYS A 65 1.59 -13.54 -12.10
C LYS A 65 2.52 -14.73 -11.96
N LYS A 66 3.19 -14.84 -10.82
CA LYS A 66 4.12 -15.94 -10.60
C LYS A 66 3.43 -17.27 -10.32
N CYS A 67 2.25 -17.21 -9.77
CA CYS A 67 1.53 -18.40 -9.33
C CYS A 67 0.82 -19.13 -10.45
N LYS A 68 1.18 -18.88 -11.65
CA LYS A 68 0.52 -19.55 -12.76
C LYS A 68 1.05 -20.94 -13.02
#